data_66dda1aec96dc1d4c2e212e72327e522
#
_entry.id   66dda1aec96dc1d4c2e212e72327e522
#
_cell.length_a   1.000
_cell.length_b   1.000
_cell.length_c   1.000
_cell.angle_alpha   90.00
_cell.angle_beta   90.00
_cell.angle_gamma   90.00
#
_symmetry.space_group_name_H-M   'P 1'
#
loop_
_entity.id
_entity.type
_entity.pdbx_description
1 polymer ?
#
loop_
_entity_poly.entity_id
_entity_poly.type
_entity_poly.pdbx_seq_one_letter_code
_entity_poly.pdbx_strand_id
1 'polypeptide(L)'
;QNGPPPLFGEGVKVQTEWLYRFLREPDQIRYLKTGIRMPKFNMSSDEARILANYFAAADGAIYPYEAIPQSDQEYLAEMQDLFSTNHAERASEHSYLQESWQMLSTTLCIKCHSVGGREFATDPGKPNDPNVTHAPNLERVNSRLRPDWLSVWVSNPKWITPYTAMPIPFPKGQKQYAPLFGTDAESQTIGVRDALMNYYRLLEKNTEPLPPWRDPAAAAAEQASLN
;
A
#
# COMPACT_ATOMS: atom_id res chain seq x y z
N GLN A 1 5.42 -17.66 13.21
CA GLN A 1 6.84 -17.69 12.81
C GLN A 1 7.49 -16.37 13.20
N ASN A 2 8.38 -16.40 14.18
CA ASN A 2 9.01 -15.20 14.75
C ASN A 2 10.43 -14.96 14.17
N GLY A 3 10.75 -15.57 13.04
CA GLY A 3 12.05 -15.40 12.37
C GLY A 3 12.12 -14.15 11.50
N PRO A 4 13.33 -13.68 11.15
CA PRO A 4 13.49 -12.61 10.18
C PRO A 4 12.88 -13.02 8.83
N PRO A 5 12.31 -12.06 8.05
CA PRO A 5 11.78 -12.37 6.74
C PRO A 5 12.90 -12.84 5.80
N PRO A 6 12.58 -13.70 4.82
CA PRO A 6 13.55 -14.05 3.79
C PRO A 6 13.92 -12.79 2.99
N LEU A 7 15.19 -12.71 2.60
CA LEU A 7 15.70 -11.62 1.75
C LEU A 7 15.58 -11.94 0.25
N PHE A 8 15.00 -13.08 -0.09
CA PHE A 8 14.74 -13.47 -1.48
C PHE A 8 13.77 -12.48 -2.14
N GLY A 9 14.14 -12.02 -3.33
CA GLY A 9 13.32 -11.06 -4.09
C GLY A 9 13.30 -9.64 -3.51
N GLU A 10 14.19 -9.30 -2.57
CA GLU A 10 14.20 -7.96 -1.97
C GLU A 10 14.57 -6.88 -3.00
N GLY A 11 15.44 -7.19 -3.97
CA GLY A 11 15.85 -6.28 -5.03
C GLY A 11 14.73 -5.89 -6.00
N VAL A 12 13.84 -6.82 -6.34
CA VAL A 12 12.65 -6.52 -7.18
C VAL A 12 11.49 -5.94 -6.37
N LYS A 13 11.53 -6.07 -5.05
CA LYS A 13 10.46 -5.61 -4.16
C LYS A 13 10.62 -4.15 -3.75
N VAL A 14 11.83 -3.74 -3.39
CA VAL A 14 12.07 -2.38 -2.86
C VAL A 14 12.89 -1.54 -3.81
N GLN A 15 12.67 -0.24 -3.75
CA GLN A 15 13.48 0.74 -4.46
C GLN A 15 14.90 0.76 -3.88
N THR A 16 15.91 0.82 -4.73
CA THR A 16 17.33 0.73 -4.32
C THR A 16 17.72 1.87 -3.37
N GLU A 17 17.23 3.09 -3.62
CA GLU A 17 17.49 4.23 -2.77
C GLU A 17 16.89 4.08 -1.38
N TRP A 18 15.66 3.55 -1.31
CA TRP A 18 15.03 3.24 -0.02
C TRP A 18 15.83 2.20 0.76
N LEU A 19 16.26 1.12 0.09
CA LEU A 19 17.04 0.07 0.72
C LEU A 19 18.39 0.58 1.25
N TYR A 20 19.07 1.44 0.48
CA TYR A 20 20.29 2.11 0.91
C TYR A 20 20.10 2.90 2.22
N ARG A 21 19.05 3.71 2.29
CA ARG A 21 18.72 4.49 3.49
C ARG A 21 18.37 3.58 4.66
N PHE A 22 17.58 2.56 4.42
CA PHE A 22 17.13 1.61 5.43
C PHE A 22 18.28 0.79 6.02
N LEU A 23 19.29 0.42 5.23
CA LEU A 23 20.48 -0.29 5.72
C LEU A 23 21.31 0.58 6.68
N ARG A 24 21.33 1.88 6.46
CA ARG A 24 22.07 2.83 7.31
C ARG A 24 21.29 3.25 8.56
N GLU A 25 20.00 3.49 8.39
CA GLU A 25 19.09 3.96 9.44
C GLU A 25 17.79 3.14 9.37
N PRO A 26 17.78 1.94 9.97
CA PRO A 26 16.60 1.08 9.93
C PRO A 26 15.41 1.69 10.67
N ASP A 27 14.33 1.90 9.94
CA ASP A 27 13.04 2.33 10.47
C ASP A 27 12.18 1.14 10.87
N GLN A 28 11.20 1.38 11.73
CA GLN A 28 10.20 0.39 12.05
C GLN A 28 9.15 0.31 10.93
N ILE A 29 9.19 -0.78 10.14
CA ILE A 29 8.27 -1.02 9.04
C ILE A 29 7.03 -1.77 9.51
N ARG A 30 7.18 -2.63 10.51
CA ARG A 30 6.11 -3.51 11.01
C ARG A 30 5.53 -2.98 12.30
N TYR A 31 4.29 -3.36 12.57
CA TYR A 31 3.60 -2.95 13.78
C TYR A 31 4.38 -3.37 15.05
N LEU A 32 4.29 -2.54 16.09
CA LEU A 32 5.04 -2.68 17.35
C LEU A 32 4.96 -4.06 18.01
N LYS A 33 3.85 -4.77 17.83
CA LYS A 33 3.64 -6.09 18.46
C LYS A 33 4.49 -7.23 17.87
N THR A 34 5.10 -7.06 16.69
CA THR A 34 5.89 -8.15 16.07
C THR A 34 7.28 -8.32 16.67
N GLY A 35 7.78 -7.36 17.43
CA GLY A 35 9.09 -7.44 18.11
C GLY A 35 10.31 -7.51 17.19
N ILE A 36 10.12 -7.84 15.91
CA ILE A 36 11.21 -8.02 14.96
C ILE A 36 11.59 -6.67 14.36
N ARG A 37 12.83 -6.26 14.61
CA ARG A 37 13.43 -5.06 14.04
C ARG A 37 14.75 -5.41 13.41
N MET A 38 15.07 -4.75 12.29
CA MET A 38 16.42 -4.82 11.75
C MET A 38 17.36 -4.07 12.70
N PRO A 39 18.46 -4.69 13.16
CA PRO A 39 19.46 -3.99 13.97
C PRO A 39 20.17 -2.93 13.12
N LYS A 40 20.63 -1.87 13.76
CA LYS A 40 21.53 -0.89 13.11
C LYS A 40 22.96 -1.46 13.11
N PHE A 41 23.44 -1.79 11.92
CA PHE A 41 24.76 -2.39 11.75
C PHE A 41 25.90 -1.37 11.61
N ASN A 42 25.61 -0.07 11.70
CA ASN A 42 26.56 1.03 11.51
C ASN A 42 27.34 0.94 10.18
N MET A 43 26.68 0.52 9.12
CA MET A 43 27.26 0.43 7.78
C MET A 43 27.76 1.79 7.29
N SER A 44 28.94 1.79 6.68
CA SER A 44 29.42 2.94 5.90
C SER A 44 28.51 3.17 4.68
N SER A 45 28.62 4.34 4.07
CA SER A 45 27.89 4.66 2.84
C SER A 45 28.21 3.69 1.71
N ASP A 46 29.48 3.25 1.61
CA ASP A 46 29.91 2.34 0.55
C ASP A 46 29.38 0.91 0.78
N GLU A 47 29.44 0.41 1.99
CA GLU A 47 28.89 -0.93 2.33
C GLU A 47 27.38 -0.98 2.08
N ALA A 48 26.63 0.01 2.51
CA ALA A 48 25.20 0.08 2.29
C ALA A 48 24.85 0.19 0.79
N ARG A 49 25.62 0.98 0.02
CA ARG A 49 25.44 1.12 -1.43
C ARG A 49 25.73 -0.20 -2.16
N ILE A 50 26.84 -0.85 -1.85
CA ILE A 50 27.22 -2.13 -2.44
C ILE A 50 26.14 -3.18 -2.16
N LEU A 51 25.65 -3.25 -0.92
CA LEU A 51 24.63 -4.22 -0.54
C LEU A 51 23.28 -3.95 -1.20
N ALA A 52 22.84 -2.68 -1.26
CA ALA A 52 21.60 -2.32 -1.95
C ALA A 52 21.66 -2.66 -3.45
N ASN A 53 22.77 -2.33 -4.12
CA ASN A 53 22.99 -2.66 -5.52
C ASN A 53 23.09 -4.18 -5.75
N TYR A 54 23.70 -4.91 -4.81
CA TYR A 54 23.79 -6.37 -4.87
C TYR A 54 22.40 -7.02 -4.89
N PHE A 55 21.49 -6.62 -4.00
CA PHE A 55 20.13 -7.16 -4.02
C PHE A 55 19.41 -6.87 -5.34
N ALA A 56 19.51 -5.65 -5.84
CA ALA A 56 18.91 -5.29 -7.12
C ALA A 56 19.51 -6.11 -8.28
N ALA A 57 20.83 -6.23 -8.34
CA ALA A 57 21.52 -7.00 -9.38
C ALA A 57 21.22 -8.51 -9.29
N ALA A 58 21.19 -9.08 -8.09
CA ALA A 58 20.89 -10.50 -7.86
C ALA A 58 19.50 -10.90 -8.34
N ASP A 59 18.55 -9.99 -8.23
CA ASP A 59 17.16 -10.17 -8.66
C ASP A 59 16.88 -9.65 -10.08
N GLY A 60 17.90 -9.13 -10.80
CA GLY A 60 17.76 -8.56 -12.15
C GLY A 60 16.96 -7.26 -12.21
N ALA A 61 16.84 -6.55 -11.09
CA ALA A 61 16.12 -5.29 -11.03
C ALA A 61 16.94 -4.11 -11.56
N ILE A 62 16.28 -3.06 -12.04
CA ILE A 62 16.93 -1.82 -12.48
C ILE A 62 17.53 -1.11 -11.26
N TYR A 63 18.80 -0.67 -11.38
CA TYR A 63 19.53 0.07 -10.37
C TYR A 63 20.67 0.90 -11.01
N PRO A 64 21.25 1.89 -10.34
CA PRO A 64 20.87 2.41 -9.00
C PRO A 64 19.62 3.25 -9.02
N TYR A 65 19.18 3.72 -10.18
CA TYR A 65 18.02 4.58 -10.33
C TYR A 65 16.93 3.88 -11.15
N GLU A 66 15.73 3.96 -10.67
CA GLU A 66 14.54 3.45 -11.33
C GLU A 66 13.58 4.61 -11.61
N ALA A 67 13.12 4.72 -12.86
CA ALA A 67 12.01 5.61 -13.18
C ALA A 67 10.70 4.99 -12.66
N ILE A 68 9.88 5.80 -12.00
CA ILE A 68 8.56 5.40 -11.49
C ILE A 68 7.50 6.23 -12.21
N PRO A 69 7.10 5.82 -13.42
CA PRO A 69 6.17 6.59 -14.26
C PRO A 69 4.77 6.75 -13.64
N GLN A 70 4.39 5.89 -12.70
CA GLN A 70 3.06 5.90 -12.06
C GLN A 70 2.71 7.22 -11.35
N SER A 71 3.69 8.06 -11.07
CA SER A 71 3.50 9.41 -10.52
C SER A 71 3.62 10.53 -11.55
N ASP A 72 4.00 10.22 -12.79
CA ASP A 72 4.17 11.20 -13.86
C ASP A 72 2.83 11.68 -14.42
N GLN A 73 2.78 12.94 -14.84
CA GLN A 73 1.54 13.52 -15.39
C GLN A 73 1.10 12.85 -16.69
N GLU A 74 2.06 12.49 -17.54
CA GLU A 74 1.80 11.81 -18.82
C GLU A 74 1.13 10.45 -18.58
N TYR A 75 1.70 9.63 -17.70
CA TYR A 75 1.10 8.36 -17.31
C TYR A 75 -0.30 8.54 -16.71
N LEU A 76 -0.47 9.50 -15.82
CA LEU A 76 -1.77 9.74 -15.19
C LEU A 76 -2.83 10.27 -16.17
N ALA A 77 -2.42 11.01 -17.19
CA ALA A 77 -3.33 11.43 -18.28
C ALA A 77 -3.76 10.23 -19.12
N GLU A 78 -2.83 9.36 -19.49
CA GLU A 78 -3.15 8.11 -20.20
C GLU A 78 -4.12 7.22 -19.39
N MET A 79 -3.87 7.04 -18.11
CA MET A 79 -4.76 6.28 -17.24
C MET A 79 -6.14 6.91 -17.07
N GLN A 80 -6.21 8.25 -17.07
CA GLN A 80 -7.49 8.96 -17.07
C GLN A 80 -8.27 8.71 -18.35
N ASP A 81 -7.61 8.74 -19.51
CA ASP A 81 -8.24 8.48 -20.82
C ASP A 81 -8.75 7.04 -20.92
N LEU A 82 -7.96 6.08 -20.48
CA LEU A 82 -8.37 4.67 -20.38
C LEU A 82 -9.56 4.48 -19.43
N PHE A 83 -9.53 5.13 -18.30
CA PHE A 83 -10.63 5.09 -17.33
C PHE A 83 -11.91 5.69 -17.91
N SER A 84 -11.79 6.84 -18.58
CA SER A 84 -12.93 7.51 -19.23
C SER A 84 -13.53 6.66 -20.36
N THR A 85 -12.70 5.90 -21.07
CA THR A 85 -13.14 5.02 -22.16
C THR A 85 -13.84 3.77 -21.63
N ASN A 86 -13.25 3.13 -20.61
CA ASN A 86 -13.72 1.83 -20.12
C ASN A 86 -14.81 1.93 -19.06
N HIS A 87 -14.92 3.08 -18.37
CA HIS A 87 -15.79 3.31 -17.23
C HIS A 87 -16.48 4.67 -17.31
N ALA A 88 -17.08 5.01 -18.47
CA ALA A 88 -17.62 6.34 -18.79
C ALA A 88 -18.61 6.86 -17.72
N GLU A 89 -19.47 6.00 -17.18
CA GLU A 89 -20.41 6.37 -16.13
C GLU A 89 -19.67 6.87 -14.87
N ARG A 90 -18.69 6.13 -14.41
CA ARG A 90 -17.86 6.50 -13.24
C ARG A 90 -16.99 7.72 -13.52
N ALA A 91 -16.45 7.82 -14.73
CA ALA A 91 -15.59 8.93 -15.14
C ALA A 91 -16.36 10.27 -15.24
N SER A 92 -17.69 10.25 -15.35
CA SER A 92 -18.51 11.45 -15.26
C SER A 92 -18.58 12.04 -13.84
N GLU A 93 -18.34 11.22 -12.82
CA GLU A 93 -18.43 11.61 -11.41
C GLU A 93 -17.05 11.76 -10.76
N HIS A 94 -16.08 10.94 -11.17
CA HIS A 94 -14.77 10.83 -10.55
C HIS A 94 -13.64 10.83 -11.58
N SER A 95 -12.49 11.41 -11.20
CA SER A 95 -11.26 11.18 -11.94
C SER A 95 -10.68 9.79 -11.61
N TYR A 96 -9.78 9.27 -12.47
CA TYR A 96 -9.08 8.02 -12.27
C TYR A 96 -8.45 7.93 -10.86
N LEU A 97 -7.73 8.98 -10.45
CA LEU A 97 -7.10 8.99 -9.11
C LEU A 97 -8.11 9.06 -7.95
N GLN A 98 -9.27 9.71 -8.14
CA GLN A 98 -10.33 9.69 -7.13
C GLN A 98 -10.95 8.31 -6.98
N GLU A 99 -11.22 7.62 -8.11
CA GLU A 99 -11.69 6.24 -8.09
C GLU A 99 -10.66 5.30 -7.43
N SER A 100 -9.38 5.47 -7.78
CA SER A 100 -8.25 4.73 -7.16
C SER A 100 -8.15 4.98 -5.65
N TRP A 101 -8.35 6.22 -5.22
CA TRP A 101 -8.41 6.57 -3.80
C TRP A 101 -9.59 5.90 -3.09
N GLN A 102 -10.76 5.88 -3.71
CA GLN A 102 -11.92 5.17 -3.16
C GLN A 102 -11.63 3.68 -3.00
N MET A 103 -10.98 3.04 -3.99
CA MET A 103 -10.54 1.65 -3.85
C MET A 103 -9.67 1.44 -2.62
N LEU A 104 -8.65 2.28 -2.42
CA LEU A 104 -7.75 2.16 -1.27
C LEU A 104 -8.47 2.43 0.05
N SER A 105 -9.32 3.46 0.09
CA SER A 105 -9.86 4.04 1.32
C SER A 105 -11.20 3.45 1.78
N THR A 106 -11.90 2.68 0.95
CA THR A 106 -13.22 2.12 1.30
C THR A 106 -13.29 0.60 1.29
N THR A 107 -12.24 -0.07 0.79
CA THR A 107 -12.24 -1.52 0.64
C THR A 107 -11.53 -2.24 1.80
N LEU A 108 -11.16 -3.51 1.56
CA LEU A 108 -10.57 -4.40 2.54
C LEU A 108 -9.24 -3.88 3.14
N CYS A 109 -8.50 -3.06 2.40
CA CYS A 109 -7.14 -2.61 2.77
C CYS A 109 -7.10 -1.96 4.16
N ILE A 110 -8.01 -1.04 4.42
CA ILE A 110 -8.06 -0.28 5.68
C ILE A 110 -8.58 -1.08 6.88
N LYS A 111 -9.06 -2.31 6.69
CA LYS A 111 -9.42 -3.19 7.81
C LYS A 111 -8.20 -3.72 8.55
N CYS A 112 -7.03 -3.73 7.89
CA CYS A 112 -5.80 -4.28 8.44
C CYS A 112 -4.64 -3.29 8.37
N HIS A 113 -4.65 -2.36 7.38
CA HIS A 113 -3.60 -1.39 7.16
C HIS A 113 -4.00 -0.01 7.66
N SER A 114 -3.12 0.64 8.42
CA SER A 114 -3.20 2.09 8.60
C SER A 114 -2.80 2.80 7.31
N VAL A 115 -3.37 3.96 7.08
CA VAL A 115 -3.09 4.81 5.93
C VAL A 115 -2.84 6.23 6.44
N GLY A 116 -1.59 6.65 6.43
CA GLY A 116 -1.19 8.01 6.74
C GLY A 116 -1.60 8.51 8.13
N GLY A 117 -1.07 7.95 9.18
CA GLY A 117 -1.36 8.36 10.55
C GLY A 117 -2.78 8.04 11.04
N ARG A 118 -3.60 7.47 10.17
CA ARG A 118 -4.94 7.00 10.49
C ARG A 118 -4.87 5.52 10.81
N GLU A 119 -5.16 5.18 12.05
CA GLU A 119 -5.26 3.80 12.48
C GLU A 119 -6.50 3.16 11.86
N PHE A 120 -6.40 1.85 11.56
CA PHE A 120 -7.55 1.07 11.13
C PHE A 120 -8.60 1.01 12.26
N ALA A 121 -9.86 0.88 11.86
CA ALA A 121 -10.97 0.75 12.80
C ALA A 121 -10.79 -0.51 13.65
N THR A 122 -10.37 -0.33 14.88
CA THR A 122 -10.60 -1.32 15.93
C THR A 122 -12.04 -1.19 16.40
N ASP A 123 -12.70 -2.30 16.65
CA ASP A 123 -13.99 -2.29 17.35
C ASP A 123 -13.80 -1.52 18.67
N PRO A 124 -14.51 -0.39 18.91
CA PRO A 124 -14.38 0.38 20.14
C PRO A 124 -14.63 -0.46 21.40
N GLY A 125 -15.44 -1.53 21.28
CA GLY A 125 -15.69 -2.49 22.35
C GLY A 125 -14.55 -3.50 22.56
N LYS A 126 -13.60 -3.60 21.61
CA LYS A 126 -12.51 -4.56 21.64
C LYS A 126 -11.18 -3.97 21.12
N PRO A 127 -10.67 -2.90 21.73
CA PRO A 127 -9.49 -2.18 21.21
C PRO A 127 -8.22 -3.03 21.13
N ASN A 128 -8.18 -4.16 21.83
CA ASN A 128 -7.05 -5.09 21.86
C ASN A 128 -7.45 -6.50 21.40
N ASP A 129 -8.41 -6.63 20.48
CA ASP A 129 -8.81 -7.94 19.97
C ASP A 129 -7.59 -8.65 19.34
N PRO A 130 -7.15 -9.80 19.89
CA PRO A 130 -6.02 -10.55 19.35
C PRO A 130 -6.27 -11.11 17.95
N ASN A 131 -7.52 -11.13 17.50
CA ASN A 131 -7.90 -11.58 16.16
C ASN A 131 -7.78 -10.49 15.10
N VAL A 132 -7.55 -9.24 15.50
CA VAL A 132 -7.30 -8.16 14.53
C VAL A 132 -5.90 -8.30 13.95
N THR A 133 -5.82 -8.56 12.67
CA THR A 133 -4.56 -8.63 11.93
C THR A 133 -4.04 -7.23 11.66
N HIS A 134 -2.98 -6.86 12.36
CA HIS A 134 -2.29 -5.59 12.12
C HIS A 134 -1.30 -5.76 10.96
N ALA A 135 -1.47 -4.96 9.91
CA ALA A 135 -0.62 -4.94 8.73
C ALA A 135 0.24 -3.65 8.69
N PRO A 136 1.32 -3.62 7.89
CA PRO A 136 2.17 -2.43 7.78
C PRO A 136 1.41 -1.18 7.34
N ASN A 137 1.82 0.00 7.83
CA ASN A 137 1.30 1.28 7.36
C ASN A 137 1.62 1.48 5.88
N LEU A 138 0.62 1.90 5.10
CA LEU A 138 0.73 2.10 3.65
C LEU A 138 1.30 3.47 3.26
N GLU A 139 1.50 4.38 4.21
CA GLU A 139 1.97 5.74 3.96
C GLU A 139 3.28 5.81 3.16
N ARG A 140 4.20 4.88 3.40
CA ARG A 140 5.54 4.88 2.79
C ARG A 140 5.69 3.92 1.61
N VAL A 141 4.60 3.39 1.08
CA VAL A 141 4.65 2.43 -0.03
C VAL A 141 5.27 3.05 -1.27
N ASN A 142 4.90 4.28 -1.61
CA ASN A 142 5.40 5.01 -2.77
C ASN A 142 6.92 5.20 -2.81
N SER A 143 7.55 5.40 -1.66
CA SER A 143 9.01 5.59 -1.56
C SER A 143 9.78 4.29 -1.31
N ARG A 144 9.07 3.20 -0.98
CA ARG A 144 9.66 1.94 -0.55
C ARG A 144 9.56 0.84 -1.58
N LEU A 145 8.38 0.63 -2.14
CA LEU A 145 8.10 -0.52 -2.99
C LEU A 145 8.20 -0.16 -4.47
N ARG A 146 8.59 -1.13 -5.28
CA ARG A 146 8.56 -1.01 -6.74
C ARG A 146 7.13 -1.25 -7.23
N PRO A 147 6.63 -0.46 -8.19
CA PRO A 147 5.26 -0.57 -8.68
C PRO A 147 4.91 -1.95 -9.23
N ASP A 148 5.83 -2.56 -9.99
CA ASP A 148 5.60 -3.86 -10.60
C ASP A 148 5.45 -4.96 -9.54
N TRP A 149 6.33 -4.96 -8.54
CA TRP A 149 6.21 -5.87 -7.41
C TRP A 149 4.90 -5.66 -6.66
N LEU A 150 4.51 -4.40 -6.47
CA LEU A 150 3.26 -4.05 -5.79
C LEU A 150 2.04 -4.56 -6.56
N SER A 151 2.04 -4.49 -7.89
CA SER A 151 0.99 -5.06 -8.74
C SER A 151 0.84 -6.57 -8.53
N VAL A 152 1.95 -7.31 -8.53
CA VAL A 152 1.94 -8.77 -8.29
C VAL A 152 1.46 -9.08 -6.87
N TRP A 153 1.92 -8.32 -5.87
CA TRP A 153 1.52 -8.50 -4.48
C TRP A 153 0.03 -8.24 -4.27
N VAL A 154 -0.52 -7.16 -4.82
CA VAL A 154 -1.95 -6.83 -4.69
C VAL A 154 -2.82 -7.81 -5.49
N SER A 155 -2.36 -8.31 -6.62
CA SER A 155 -3.10 -9.33 -7.40
C SER A 155 -3.25 -10.64 -6.63
N ASN A 156 -2.16 -11.15 -6.07
CA ASN A 156 -2.17 -12.37 -5.25
C ASN A 156 -0.93 -12.46 -4.36
N PRO A 157 -1.04 -12.03 -3.10
CA PRO A 157 0.10 -12.01 -2.17
C PRO A 157 0.65 -13.41 -1.86
N LYS A 158 -0.14 -14.47 -2.05
CA LYS A 158 0.28 -15.84 -1.81
C LYS A 158 1.25 -16.40 -2.85
N TRP A 159 1.33 -15.78 -4.03
CA TRP A 159 2.36 -16.16 -5.02
C TRP A 159 3.76 -15.83 -4.53
N ILE A 160 3.90 -14.77 -3.75
CA ILE A 160 5.20 -14.34 -3.20
C ILE A 160 5.41 -14.94 -1.80
N THR A 161 4.37 -14.90 -0.96
CA THR A 161 4.43 -15.36 0.43
C THR A 161 3.24 -16.26 0.74
N PRO A 162 3.36 -17.58 0.54
CA PRO A 162 2.23 -18.52 0.68
C PRO A 162 1.55 -18.51 2.06
N TYR A 163 2.29 -18.14 3.09
CA TYR A 163 1.83 -18.11 4.49
C TYR A 163 1.37 -16.71 4.94
N THR A 164 1.22 -15.76 4.02
CA THR A 164 0.74 -14.41 4.38
C THR A 164 -0.71 -14.44 4.87
N ALA A 165 -0.99 -13.61 5.88
CA ALA A 165 -2.36 -13.36 6.34
C ALA A 165 -3.15 -12.43 5.40
N MET A 166 -2.47 -11.72 4.49
CA MET A 166 -3.13 -10.86 3.52
C MET A 166 -3.97 -11.71 2.56
N PRO A 167 -5.29 -11.48 2.47
CA PRO A 167 -6.14 -12.17 1.51
C PRO A 167 -5.87 -11.71 0.09
N ILE A 168 -6.42 -12.41 -0.91
CA ILE A 168 -6.49 -11.92 -2.29
C ILE A 168 -7.56 -10.83 -2.32
N PRO A 169 -7.20 -9.55 -2.55
CA PRO A 169 -8.19 -8.46 -2.44
C PRO A 169 -9.20 -8.47 -3.59
N PHE A 170 -8.77 -8.84 -4.79
CA PHE A 170 -9.56 -8.81 -6.02
C PHE A 170 -9.51 -10.17 -6.73
N PRO A 171 -10.24 -11.19 -6.23
CA PRO A 171 -10.22 -12.52 -6.86
C PRO A 171 -10.92 -12.49 -8.23
N LYS A 172 -10.26 -13.06 -9.23
CA LYS A 172 -10.80 -13.15 -10.59
C LYS A 172 -12.16 -13.87 -10.61
N GLY A 173 -13.11 -13.31 -11.36
CA GLY A 173 -14.46 -13.86 -11.52
C GLY A 173 -15.40 -13.55 -10.36
N GLN A 174 -14.98 -12.85 -9.34
CA GLN A 174 -15.85 -12.35 -8.28
C GLN A 174 -16.06 -10.83 -8.44
N LYS A 175 -17.31 -10.41 -8.50
CA LYS A 175 -17.68 -8.99 -8.58
C LYS A 175 -17.63 -8.37 -7.17
N GLN A 176 -16.44 -7.95 -6.76
CA GLN A 176 -16.25 -7.28 -5.48
C GLN A 176 -16.13 -5.76 -5.65
N TYR A 177 -16.55 -5.05 -4.62
CA TYR A 177 -16.43 -3.60 -4.53
C TYR A 177 -17.11 -2.83 -5.68
N ALA A 178 -18.29 -3.32 -6.11
CA ALA A 178 -19.10 -2.59 -7.06
C ALA A 178 -19.51 -1.20 -6.48
N PRO A 179 -19.52 -0.14 -7.28
CA PRO A 179 -19.30 -0.10 -8.73
C PRO A 179 -17.84 0.19 -9.14
N LEU A 180 -16.89 0.20 -8.21
CA LEU A 180 -15.51 0.66 -8.44
C LEU A 180 -14.82 -0.13 -9.58
N PHE A 181 -14.29 0.60 -10.56
CA PHE A 181 -13.66 0.06 -11.77
C PHE A 181 -14.50 -1.02 -12.49
N GLY A 182 -15.83 -0.88 -12.48
CA GLY A 182 -16.73 -1.84 -13.12
C GLY A 182 -16.61 -3.25 -12.59
N THR A 183 -16.01 -3.45 -11.41
CA THR A 183 -15.67 -4.75 -10.80
C THR A 183 -14.59 -5.55 -11.53
N ASP A 184 -13.81 -4.92 -12.43
CA ASP A 184 -12.68 -5.56 -13.06
C ASP A 184 -11.48 -5.66 -12.12
N ALA A 185 -11.07 -6.90 -11.80
CA ALA A 185 -10.03 -7.17 -10.82
C ALA A 185 -8.65 -6.61 -11.22
N GLU A 186 -8.35 -6.54 -12.51
CA GLU A 186 -7.09 -5.99 -13.00
C GLU A 186 -7.07 -4.47 -12.84
N SER A 187 -8.12 -3.78 -13.28
CA SER A 187 -8.28 -2.33 -13.12
C SER A 187 -8.30 -1.93 -11.64
N GLN A 188 -8.95 -2.72 -10.78
CA GLN A 188 -8.94 -2.51 -9.33
C GLN A 188 -7.53 -2.65 -8.72
N THR A 189 -6.77 -3.65 -9.16
CA THR A 189 -5.37 -3.85 -8.72
C THR A 189 -4.47 -2.69 -9.14
N ILE A 190 -4.57 -2.26 -10.40
CA ILE A 190 -3.82 -1.13 -10.95
C ILE A 190 -4.22 0.16 -10.22
N GLY A 191 -5.51 0.39 -10.01
CA GLY A 191 -6.00 1.55 -9.26
C GLY A 191 -5.44 1.63 -7.84
N VAL A 192 -5.42 0.54 -7.09
CA VAL A 192 -4.81 0.51 -5.73
C VAL A 192 -3.31 0.77 -5.79
N ARG A 193 -2.59 0.16 -6.74
CA ARG A 193 -1.16 0.44 -6.94
C ARG A 193 -0.92 1.94 -7.15
N ASP A 194 -1.68 2.54 -8.06
CA ASP A 194 -1.49 3.94 -8.43
C ASP A 194 -1.95 4.90 -7.33
N ALA A 195 -2.99 4.55 -6.57
CA ALA A 195 -3.33 5.28 -5.36
C ALA A 195 -2.17 5.29 -4.34
N LEU A 196 -1.51 4.15 -4.14
CA LEU A 196 -0.37 4.03 -3.23
C LEU A 196 0.85 4.79 -3.74
N MET A 197 1.14 4.77 -5.04
CA MET A 197 2.24 5.52 -5.65
C MET A 197 2.00 7.04 -5.63
N ASN A 198 0.74 7.48 -5.64
CA ASN A 198 0.35 8.89 -5.58
C ASN A 198 -0.21 9.31 -4.21
N TYR A 199 0.10 8.58 -3.16
CA TYR A 199 -0.51 8.73 -1.83
C TYR A 199 -0.53 10.18 -1.33
N TYR A 200 0.61 10.87 -1.34
CA TYR A 200 0.69 12.26 -0.84
C TYR A 200 -0.14 13.24 -1.68
N ARG A 201 -0.12 13.10 -3.00
CA ARG A 201 -0.94 13.92 -3.91
C ARG A 201 -2.43 13.72 -3.66
N LEU A 202 -2.84 12.48 -3.38
CA LEU A 202 -4.22 12.16 -3.05
C LEU A 202 -4.62 12.66 -1.67
N LEU A 203 -3.71 12.60 -0.70
CA LEU A 203 -3.95 13.10 0.65
C LEU A 203 -4.15 14.63 0.65
N GLU A 204 -3.38 15.38 -0.13
CA GLU A 204 -3.54 16.83 -0.29
C GLU A 204 -4.89 17.22 -0.88
N LYS A 205 -5.40 16.42 -1.83
CA LYS A 205 -6.69 16.65 -2.50
C LYS A 205 -7.90 16.17 -1.69
N ASN A 206 -7.72 15.15 -0.85
CA ASN A 206 -8.78 14.54 -0.06
C ASN A 206 -8.68 15.01 1.39
N THR A 207 -9.00 16.29 1.61
CA THR A 207 -9.00 16.92 2.94
C THR A 207 -10.20 16.49 3.79
N GLU A 208 -11.21 15.86 3.21
CA GLU A 208 -12.37 15.38 3.93
C GLU A 208 -11.99 14.33 4.98
N PRO A 209 -12.55 14.42 6.19
CA PRO A 209 -12.34 13.38 7.19
C PRO A 209 -12.82 12.04 6.62
N LEU A 210 -12.05 10.99 6.87
CA LEU A 210 -12.53 9.64 6.58
C LEU A 210 -13.81 9.36 7.38
N PRO A 211 -14.67 8.45 6.90
CA PRO A 211 -15.89 8.09 7.61
C PRO A 211 -15.66 7.84 9.11
N PRO A 212 -16.63 8.18 9.96
CA PRO A 212 -16.49 8.11 11.43
C PRO A 212 -15.95 6.79 11.98
N TRP A 213 -16.27 5.69 11.32
CA TRP A 213 -15.76 4.37 11.72
C TRP A 213 -14.23 4.22 11.61
N ARG A 214 -13.53 5.20 11.05
CA ARG A 214 -12.06 5.26 10.92
C ARG A 214 -11.40 6.19 11.91
N ASP A 215 -12.19 7.07 12.48
CA ASP A 215 -11.78 7.92 13.60
C ASP A 215 -12.52 7.46 14.86
N PRO A 216 -11.85 6.75 15.78
CA PRO A 216 -12.47 6.27 17.01
C PRO A 216 -13.08 7.39 17.86
N ALA A 217 -12.49 8.59 17.82
CA ALA A 217 -13.00 9.73 18.57
C ALA A 217 -14.28 10.29 17.93
N ALA A 218 -14.33 10.36 16.60
CA ALA A 218 -15.52 10.80 15.87
C ALA A 218 -16.65 9.78 15.96
N ALA A 219 -16.34 8.49 15.87
CA ALA A 219 -17.33 7.41 16.06
C ALA A 219 -17.94 7.42 17.48
N ALA A 220 -17.13 7.66 18.51
CA ALA A 220 -17.60 7.78 19.89
C ALA A 220 -18.47 9.04 20.10
N ALA A 221 -18.14 10.15 19.45
CA ALA A 221 -18.92 11.39 19.53
C ALA A 221 -20.29 11.25 18.84
N GLU A 222 -20.35 10.57 17.71
CA GLU A 222 -21.60 10.31 16.99
C GLU A 222 -22.51 9.38 17.80
N GLN A 223 -21.95 8.33 18.41
CA GLN A 223 -22.70 7.41 19.26
C GLN A 223 -23.21 8.07 20.55
N ALA A 224 -22.49 9.03 21.11
CA ALA A 224 -22.92 9.82 22.23
C ALA A 224 -24.03 10.83 21.87
N SER A 225 -24.14 11.24 20.62
CA SER A 225 -25.18 12.15 20.13
C SER A 225 -26.49 11.45 19.79
N LEU A 226 -26.48 10.09 19.66
CA LEU A 226 -27.65 9.27 19.35
C LEU A 226 -28.32 8.68 20.61
N ASN A 227 -27.73 8.85 21.79
CA ASN A 227 -28.25 8.47 23.09
C ASN A 227 -28.70 9.70 23.89
#